data_6addd96a106679ef038a86b98410b6aa
#
_entry.id   6addd96a106679ef038a86b98410b6aa
#
_cell.length_a   1.000
_cell.length_b   1.000
_cell.length_c   1.000
_cell.angle_alpha   90.00
_cell.angle_beta   90.00
_cell.angle_gamma   90.00
#
_symmetry.space_group_name_H-M   'P 1'
#
loop_
_entity.id
_entity.type
_entity.pdbx_description
1 polymer ?
#
loop_
_entity_poly.entity_id
_entity_poly.type
_entity_poly.pdbx_seq_one_letter_code
_entity_poly.pdbx_strand_id
1 'polypeptide(L)'
;MPELVVPTTRVHRSWLQAVAEPEYDPRWADDLDLDRLTDPTEFATFVAGQRAQATEDAPRPTGWVPSTYLWYVDGATFLGRLSIRHRLTQWLHDYGGHIGYDVRPSARRHGHATEMLRQALPWCRKLRIDPVLVTCDLDNVASRKVIERAGGKFDDEREGKLRYWVPAS
;
A
#
# COMPACT_ATOMS: atom_id res chain seq x y z
N MET A 1 9.70 12.17 -11.88
CA MET A 1 8.37 12.24 -11.22
C MET A 1 8.06 10.91 -10.55
N PRO A 2 7.76 10.92 -9.26
CA PRO A 2 7.37 9.69 -8.58
C PRO A 2 6.07 9.09 -9.14
N GLU A 3 6.02 7.78 -9.21
CA GLU A 3 4.87 7.06 -9.77
C GLU A 3 4.61 5.73 -9.04
N LEU A 4 3.34 5.30 -9.03
CA LEU A 4 2.97 3.97 -8.59
C LEU A 4 3.19 2.98 -9.73
N VAL A 5 4.00 1.96 -9.45
CA VAL A 5 4.29 0.87 -10.40
C VAL A 5 4.10 -0.48 -9.71
N VAL A 6 3.92 -1.54 -10.50
CA VAL A 6 3.99 -2.89 -9.94
C VAL A 6 5.39 -3.11 -9.35
N PRO A 7 5.55 -3.96 -8.32
CA PRO A 7 6.85 -4.24 -7.73
C PRO A 7 7.91 -4.55 -8.78
N THR A 8 9.09 -3.99 -8.63
CA THR A 8 10.14 -4.05 -9.66
C THR A 8 11.52 -4.23 -9.04
N THR A 9 12.37 -5.03 -9.69
CA THR A 9 13.75 -5.25 -9.27
C THR A 9 14.63 -4.00 -9.46
N ARG A 10 14.18 -3.03 -10.24
CA ARG A 10 14.92 -1.77 -10.50
C ARG A 10 15.30 -1.03 -9.23
N VAL A 11 14.49 -1.14 -8.18
CA VAL A 11 14.70 -0.42 -6.92
C VAL A 11 15.33 -1.27 -5.83
N HIS A 12 15.91 -2.41 -6.16
CA HIS A 12 16.42 -3.39 -5.18
C HIS A 12 17.28 -2.75 -4.09
N ARG A 13 18.31 -2.01 -4.49
CA ARG A 13 19.20 -1.37 -3.52
C ARG A 13 18.48 -0.37 -2.63
N SER A 14 17.66 0.48 -3.23
CA SER A 14 16.89 1.50 -2.50
C SER A 14 15.86 0.88 -1.58
N TRP A 15 15.22 -0.22 -2.00
CA TRP A 15 14.26 -0.95 -1.17
C TRP A 15 14.95 -1.50 0.11
N LEU A 16 16.13 -2.11 -0.04
CA LEU A 16 16.92 -2.59 1.11
C LEU A 16 17.27 -1.44 2.06
N GLN A 17 17.68 -0.30 1.52
CA GLN A 17 17.97 0.90 2.32
C GLN A 17 16.74 1.40 3.06
N ALA A 18 15.58 1.37 2.41
CA ALA A 18 14.32 1.82 3.01
C ALA A 18 13.93 0.95 4.21
N VAL A 19 13.90 -0.37 4.05
CA VAL A 19 13.50 -1.28 5.13
C VAL A 19 14.49 -1.30 6.30
N ALA A 20 15.70 -0.80 6.08
CA ALA A 20 16.72 -0.65 7.13
C ALA A 20 16.62 0.69 7.88
N GLU A 21 15.77 1.62 7.47
CA GLU A 21 15.61 2.90 8.18
C GLU A 21 15.06 2.66 9.60
N PRO A 22 15.68 3.26 10.65
CA PRO A 22 15.32 2.93 12.04
C PRO A 22 13.87 3.20 12.43
N GLU A 23 13.25 4.20 11.81
CA GLU A 23 11.87 4.59 12.11
C GLU A 23 10.86 3.95 11.16
N TYR A 24 11.30 3.08 10.26
CA TYR A 24 10.42 2.37 9.35
C TYR A 24 10.05 1.04 9.96
N ASP A 25 8.78 0.90 10.31
CA ASP A 25 8.22 -0.32 10.88
C ASP A 25 7.12 -0.84 9.96
N PRO A 26 7.49 -1.33 8.78
CA PRO A 26 6.50 -1.84 7.84
C PRO A 26 6.12 -3.27 8.22
N ARG A 27 4.98 -3.44 8.84
CA ARG A 27 4.48 -4.75 9.28
C ARG A 27 4.46 -5.81 8.16
N TRP A 28 4.35 -5.36 6.91
CA TRP A 28 4.43 -6.27 5.76
C TRP A 28 5.83 -6.87 5.55
N ALA A 29 6.85 -6.36 6.23
CA ALA A 29 8.22 -6.87 6.16
C ALA A 29 8.61 -7.74 7.36
N ASP A 30 7.75 -7.89 8.37
CA ASP A 30 8.09 -8.59 9.61
C ASP A 30 8.52 -10.06 9.39
N ASP A 31 7.91 -10.72 8.42
CA ASP A 31 8.19 -12.13 8.13
C ASP A 31 9.24 -12.33 7.02
N LEU A 32 9.89 -11.26 6.58
CA LEU A 32 10.88 -11.32 5.51
C LEU A 32 12.29 -11.57 6.04
N ASP A 33 13.01 -12.47 5.39
CA ASP A 33 14.45 -12.66 5.60
C ASP A 33 15.22 -11.62 4.79
N LEU A 34 15.50 -10.47 5.40
CA LEU A 34 16.15 -9.34 4.72
C LEU A 34 17.57 -9.66 4.26
N ASP A 35 18.31 -10.49 5.00
CA ASP A 35 19.64 -10.92 4.58
C ASP A 35 19.59 -11.72 3.28
N ARG A 36 18.63 -12.63 3.18
CA ARG A 36 18.40 -13.40 1.97
C ARG A 36 18.03 -12.51 0.78
N LEU A 37 17.25 -11.46 1.02
CA LEU A 37 16.80 -10.53 -0.03
C LEU A 37 17.90 -9.59 -0.52
N THR A 38 19.10 -9.62 0.07
CA THR A 38 20.27 -8.94 -0.51
C THR A 38 20.74 -9.59 -1.81
N ASP A 39 20.44 -10.88 -2.00
CA ASP A 39 20.75 -11.59 -3.24
C ASP A 39 19.79 -11.16 -4.35
N PRO A 40 20.28 -10.75 -5.54
CA PRO A 40 19.43 -10.29 -6.62
C PRO A 40 18.42 -11.33 -7.13
N THR A 41 18.80 -12.62 -7.14
CA THR A 41 17.91 -13.70 -7.58
C THR A 41 16.77 -13.91 -6.58
N GLU A 42 17.08 -13.90 -5.29
CA GLU A 42 16.07 -14.01 -4.22
C GLU A 42 15.13 -12.81 -4.23
N PHE A 43 15.67 -11.62 -4.44
CA PHE A 43 14.85 -10.42 -4.55
C PHE A 43 13.93 -10.47 -5.78
N ALA A 44 14.41 -10.96 -6.91
CA ALA A 44 13.58 -11.13 -8.11
C ALA A 44 12.43 -12.11 -7.87
N THR A 45 12.67 -13.20 -7.14
CA THR A 45 11.63 -14.16 -6.72
C THR A 45 10.60 -13.49 -5.80
N PHE A 46 11.06 -12.71 -4.84
CA PHE A 46 10.20 -11.94 -3.95
C PHE A 46 9.31 -10.96 -4.74
N VAL A 47 9.88 -10.22 -5.67
CA VAL A 47 9.15 -9.28 -6.54
C VAL A 47 8.09 -10.01 -7.36
N ALA A 48 8.43 -11.16 -7.95
CA ALA A 48 7.47 -11.96 -8.71
C ALA A 48 6.31 -12.44 -7.81
N GLY A 49 6.60 -12.85 -6.59
CA GLY A 49 5.59 -13.24 -5.60
C GLY A 49 4.68 -12.08 -5.20
N GLN A 50 5.22 -10.89 -5.05
CA GLN A 50 4.43 -9.68 -4.77
C GLN A 50 3.47 -9.36 -5.91
N ARG A 51 3.92 -9.45 -7.15
CA ARG A 51 3.06 -9.25 -8.33
C ARG A 51 1.96 -10.30 -8.42
N ALA A 52 2.27 -11.55 -8.09
CA ALA A 52 1.34 -12.67 -8.17
C ALA A 52 0.17 -12.54 -7.19
N GLN A 53 0.29 -11.75 -6.12
CA GLN A 53 -0.79 -11.56 -5.15
C GLN A 53 -2.04 -10.92 -5.75
N ALA A 54 -1.96 -10.36 -6.93
CA ALA A 54 -3.13 -9.86 -7.65
C ALA A 54 -4.01 -10.97 -8.24
N THR A 55 -3.55 -12.22 -8.26
CA THR A 55 -4.30 -13.37 -8.80
C THR A 55 -5.01 -14.16 -7.71
N GLU A 56 -6.16 -14.76 -8.04
CA GLU A 56 -6.97 -15.52 -7.09
C GLU A 56 -6.26 -16.78 -6.56
N ASP A 57 -5.47 -17.43 -7.40
CA ASP A 57 -4.82 -18.71 -7.09
C ASP A 57 -3.42 -18.59 -6.47
N ALA A 58 -2.92 -17.38 -6.26
CA ALA A 58 -1.65 -17.19 -5.56
C ALA A 58 -1.75 -17.64 -4.09
N PRO A 59 -0.71 -18.28 -3.55
CA PRO A 59 -0.70 -18.65 -2.13
C PRO A 59 -0.79 -17.42 -1.22
N ARG A 60 -1.66 -17.48 -0.22
CA ARG A 60 -1.80 -16.45 0.81
C ARG A 60 -2.40 -17.03 2.08
N PRO A 61 -2.25 -16.34 3.23
CA PRO A 61 -2.87 -16.78 4.47
C PRO A 61 -4.39 -16.90 4.34
N THR A 62 -4.98 -17.85 5.07
CA THR A 62 -6.43 -18.05 5.11
C THR A 62 -7.13 -16.76 5.54
N GLY A 63 -8.20 -16.40 4.82
CA GLY A 63 -8.98 -15.19 5.10
C GLY A 63 -8.46 -13.93 4.42
N TRP A 64 -7.31 -14.01 3.79
CA TRP A 64 -6.78 -12.91 2.99
C TRP A 64 -7.37 -12.93 1.58
N VAL A 65 -7.40 -11.77 0.95
CA VAL A 65 -7.95 -11.60 -0.39
C VAL A 65 -6.84 -11.26 -1.39
N PRO A 66 -7.07 -11.49 -2.70
CA PRO A 66 -6.16 -10.99 -3.72
C PRO A 66 -5.94 -9.50 -3.56
N SER A 67 -4.70 -9.06 -3.74
CA SER A 67 -4.31 -7.67 -3.56
C SER A 67 -3.32 -7.26 -4.64
N THR A 68 -3.53 -6.07 -5.20
CA THR A 68 -2.55 -5.46 -6.10
C THR A 68 -1.60 -4.65 -5.24
N TYR A 69 -0.34 -5.08 -5.16
CA TYR A 69 0.71 -4.32 -4.51
C TYR A 69 1.34 -3.37 -5.51
N LEU A 70 1.49 -2.12 -5.12
CA LEU A 70 2.12 -1.09 -5.92
C LEU A 70 3.25 -0.45 -5.10
N TRP A 71 4.35 -0.20 -5.75
CA TRP A 71 5.48 0.53 -5.15
C TRP A 71 5.53 1.94 -5.71
N TYR A 72 5.73 2.89 -4.82
CA TYR A 72 5.89 4.28 -5.19
C TYR A 72 7.37 4.57 -5.36
N VAL A 73 7.75 4.91 -6.57
CA VAL A 73 9.16 5.00 -6.96
C VAL A 73 9.45 6.28 -7.73
N ASP A 74 10.68 6.76 -7.61
CA ASP A 74 11.23 7.81 -8.45
C ASP A 74 12.53 7.29 -9.08
N GLY A 75 12.44 6.90 -10.35
CA GLY A 75 13.56 6.22 -11.01
C GLY A 75 13.93 4.92 -10.30
N ALA A 76 15.14 4.84 -9.77
CA ALA A 76 15.65 3.70 -9.01
C ALA A 76 15.43 3.83 -7.50
N THR A 77 14.73 4.86 -7.05
CA THR A 77 14.49 5.13 -5.62
C THR A 77 13.12 4.61 -5.21
N PHE A 78 13.09 3.75 -4.21
CA PHE A 78 11.87 3.30 -3.54
C PHE A 78 11.45 4.34 -2.50
N LEU A 79 10.21 4.80 -2.57
CA LEU A 79 9.68 5.82 -1.66
C LEU A 79 8.61 5.29 -0.71
N GLY A 80 7.85 4.29 -1.13
CA GLY A 80 6.77 3.75 -0.33
C GLY A 80 6.01 2.63 -1.02
N ARG A 81 4.96 2.17 -0.37
CA ARG A 81 4.17 1.04 -0.83
C ARG A 81 2.69 1.32 -0.63
N LEU A 82 1.88 0.80 -1.54
CA LEU A 82 0.43 0.84 -1.44
C LEU A 82 -0.12 -0.53 -1.82
N SER A 83 -1.14 -1.00 -1.10
CA SER A 83 -1.86 -2.21 -1.45
C SER A 83 -3.32 -1.89 -1.73
N ILE A 84 -3.88 -2.52 -2.76
CA ILE A 84 -5.30 -2.47 -3.09
C ILE A 84 -5.85 -3.87 -2.91
N ARG A 85 -6.70 -4.07 -1.90
CA ARG A 85 -7.38 -5.32 -1.63
C ARG A 85 -8.60 -5.39 -2.55
N HIS A 86 -8.70 -6.46 -3.33
CA HIS A 86 -9.67 -6.54 -4.43
C HIS A 86 -11.11 -6.63 -3.96
N ARG A 87 -11.35 -7.12 -2.74
CA ARG A 87 -12.67 -7.19 -2.13
C ARG A 87 -12.56 -7.04 -0.62
N LEU A 88 -13.70 -6.78 0.02
CA LEU A 88 -13.75 -6.61 1.46
C LEU A 88 -14.22 -7.90 2.13
N THR A 89 -13.43 -8.39 3.09
CA THR A 89 -13.92 -9.30 4.13
C THR A 89 -14.61 -8.48 5.20
N GLN A 90 -15.26 -9.12 6.18
CA GLN A 90 -15.86 -8.38 7.29
C GLN A 90 -14.82 -7.51 8.02
N TRP A 91 -13.63 -8.07 8.27
CA TRP A 91 -12.56 -7.33 8.92
C TRP A 91 -12.07 -6.13 8.10
N LEU A 92 -11.94 -6.32 6.79
CA LEU A 92 -11.54 -5.22 5.89
C LEU A 92 -12.61 -4.14 5.82
N HIS A 93 -13.89 -4.53 5.80
CA HIS A 93 -15.02 -3.59 5.81
C HIS A 93 -15.04 -2.76 7.08
N ASP A 94 -14.79 -3.38 8.23
CA ASP A 94 -14.89 -2.70 9.52
C ASP A 94 -13.60 -1.97 9.89
N TYR A 95 -12.44 -2.47 9.48
CA TYR A 95 -11.16 -2.00 9.99
C TYR A 95 -10.11 -1.69 8.91
N GLY A 96 -9.80 -2.63 8.01
CA GLY A 96 -8.66 -2.52 7.11
C GLY A 96 -8.86 -1.68 5.86
N GLY A 97 -10.09 -1.65 5.32
CA GLY A 97 -10.40 -0.98 4.05
C GLY A 97 -9.82 -1.67 2.82
N HIS A 98 -10.05 -1.08 1.64
CA HIS A 98 -9.46 -1.54 0.37
C HIS A 98 -7.98 -1.16 0.24
N ILE A 99 -7.56 -0.03 0.80
CA ILE A 99 -6.22 0.52 0.60
C ILE A 99 -5.47 0.62 1.92
N GLY A 100 -4.24 0.10 1.92
CA GLY A 100 -3.23 0.40 2.92
C GLY A 100 -2.00 1.00 2.22
N TYR A 101 -1.34 1.96 2.85
CA TYR A 101 -0.15 2.60 2.28
C TYR A 101 0.82 3.05 3.37
N ASP A 102 2.07 3.14 2.99
CA ASP A 102 3.12 3.73 3.84
C ASP A 102 4.19 4.40 2.98
N VAL A 103 4.94 5.31 3.59
CA VAL A 103 6.05 6.04 2.98
C VAL A 103 7.27 5.85 3.86
N ARG A 104 8.42 5.56 3.26
CA ARG A 104 9.68 5.43 4.00
C ARG A 104 9.96 6.71 4.81
N PRO A 105 10.50 6.61 6.02
CA PRO A 105 10.67 7.76 6.90
C PRO A 105 11.40 8.95 6.26
N SER A 106 12.48 8.70 5.54
CA SER A 106 13.28 9.73 4.88
C SER A 106 12.55 10.48 3.76
N ALA A 107 11.43 9.95 3.27
CA ALA A 107 10.63 10.56 2.21
C ALA A 107 9.31 11.17 2.72
N ARG A 108 9.06 11.14 4.02
CA ARG A 108 7.83 11.72 4.60
C ARG A 108 7.81 13.23 4.52
N ARG A 109 6.59 13.80 4.64
CA ARG A 109 6.33 15.27 4.62
C ARG A 109 6.65 15.94 3.28
N HIS A 110 6.52 15.21 2.18
CA HIS A 110 6.69 15.73 0.83
C HIS A 110 5.41 15.58 -0.03
N GLY A 111 4.27 15.25 0.60
CA GLY A 111 3.02 15.08 -0.11
C GLY A 111 2.89 13.74 -0.87
N HIS A 112 3.80 12.81 -0.66
CA HIS A 112 3.80 11.53 -1.38
C HIS A 112 2.55 10.69 -1.11
N ALA A 113 2.09 10.62 0.13
CA ALA A 113 0.89 9.84 0.45
C ALA A 113 -0.35 10.34 -0.29
N THR A 114 -0.52 11.66 -0.40
CA THR A 114 -1.60 12.27 -1.17
C THR A 114 -1.53 11.89 -2.65
N GLU A 115 -0.34 11.97 -3.22
CA GLU A 115 -0.11 11.63 -4.62
C GLU A 115 -0.28 10.13 -4.88
N MET A 116 0.19 9.29 -3.95
CA MET A 116 0.01 7.83 -4.03
C MET A 116 -1.48 7.48 -4.08
N LEU A 117 -2.28 8.03 -3.18
CA LEU A 117 -3.72 7.77 -3.17
C LEU A 117 -4.38 8.25 -4.46
N ARG A 118 -4.03 9.46 -4.93
CA ARG A 118 -4.54 9.98 -6.19
C ARG A 118 -4.22 9.05 -7.37
N GLN A 119 -3.00 8.55 -7.44
CA GLN A 119 -2.56 7.63 -8.51
C GLN A 119 -3.18 6.24 -8.37
N ALA A 120 -3.57 5.83 -7.16
CA ALA A 120 -4.20 4.53 -6.93
C ALA A 120 -5.64 4.46 -7.45
N LEU A 121 -6.36 5.58 -7.49
CA LEU A 121 -7.77 5.59 -7.87
C LEU A 121 -8.04 5.03 -9.29
N PRO A 122 -7.24 5.37 -10.32
CA PRO A 122 -7.40 4.73 -11.62
C PRO A 122 -7.20 3.20 -11.60
N TRP A 123 -6.30 2.71 -10.75
CA TRP A 123 -6.12 1.27 -10.54
C TRP A 123 -7.37 0.63 -9.92
N CYS A 124 -7.94 1.29 -8.90
CA CYS A 124 -9.18 0.82 -8.27
C CYS A 124 -10.32 0.77 -9.28
N ARG A 125 -10.45 1.78 -10.13
CA ARG A 125 -11.47 1.81 -11.18
C ARG A 125 -11.32 0.64 -12.17
N LYS A 126 -10.09 0.33 -12.59
CA LYS A 126 -9.82 -0.82 -13.45
C LYS A 126 -10.19 -2.14 -12.78
N LEU A 127 -10.05 -2.23 -11.47
CA LEU A 127 -10.44 -3.38 -10.66
C LEU A 127 -11.94 -3.39 -10.30
N ARG A 128 -12.70 -2.42 -10.80
CA ARG A 128 -14.13 -2.23 -10.51
C ARG A 128 -14.41 -2.00 -9.02
N ILE A 129 -13.51 -1.33 -8.34
CA ILE A 129 -13.64 -0.91 -6.94
C ILE A 129 -13.98 0.59 -6.95
N ASP A 130 -15.26 0.92 -6.74
CA ASP A 130 -15.75 2.29 -6.68
C ASP A 130 -17.11 2.31 -5.97
N PRO A 131 -17.25 2.98 -4.81
CA PRO A 131 -16.21 3.74 -4.11
C PRO A 131 -15.20 2.87 -3.39
N VAL A 132 -14.08 3.47 -3.02
CA VAL A 132 -12.97 2.81 -2.34
C VAL A 132 -13.05 3.10 -0.84
N LEU A 133 -13.03 2.06 0.00
CA LEU A 133 -12.98 2.24 1.45
C LEU A 133 -11.54 2.46 1.90
N VAL A 134 -11.28 3.60 2.53
CA VAL A 134 -9.98 3.92 3.12
C VAL A 134 -10.17 4.28 4.58
N THR A 135 -9.37 3.72 5.45
CA THR A 135 -9.47 3.93 6.90
C THR A 135 -8.19 4.55 7.44
N CYS A 136 -8.29 5.25 8.55
CA CYS A 136 -7.13 5.74 9.30
C CYS A 136 -7.41 5.71 10.80
N ASP A 137 -6.34 5.72 11.60
CA ASP A 137 -6.46 5.81 13.05
C ASP A 137 -7.07 7.15 13.46
N LEU A 138 -7.78 7.16 14.58
CA LEU A 138 -8.48 8.36 15.10
C LEU A 138 -7.56 9.56 15.24
N ASP A 139 -6.32 9.32 15.67
CA ASP A 139 -5.32 10.36 15.93
C ASP A 139 -4.37 10.64 14.76
N ASN A 140 -4.53 9.91 13.65
CA ASN A 140 -3.69 10.10 12.47
C ASN A 140 -4.22 11.22 11.59
N VAL A 141 -3.98 12.46 12.00
CA VAL A 141 -4.44 13.67 11.30
C VAL A 141 -3.87 13.75 9.89
N ALA A 142 -2.62 13.35 9.69
CA ALA A 142 -1.97 13.39 8.38
C ALA A 142 -2.69 12.48 7.38
N SER A 143 -2.99 11.24 7.75
CA SER A 143 -3.72 10.29 6.90
C SER A 143 -5.15 10.76 6.62
N ARG A 144 -5.83 11.29 7.65
CA ARG A 144 -7.16 11.86 7.49
C ARG A 144 -7.20 12.95 6.42
N LYS A 145 -6.23 13.89 6.46
CA LYS A 145 -6.15 14.95 5.46
C LYS A 145 -5.88 14.42 4.05
N VAL A 146 -5.03 13.39 3.93
CA VAL A 146 -4.77 12.71 2.65
C VAL A 146 -6.07 12.17 2.07
N ILE A 147 -6.85 11.45 2.86
CA ILE A 147 -8.11 10.84 2.44
C ILE A 147 -9.14 11.91 2.05
N GLU A 148 -9.30 12.96 2.86
CA GLU A 148 -10.23 14.04 2.59
C GLU A 148 -9.86 14.79 1.30
N ARG A 149 -8.58 15.04 1.05
CA ARG A 149 -8.10 15.68 -0.19
C ARG A 149 -8.33 14.84 -1.43
N ALA A 150 -8.41 13.52 -1.29
CA ALA A 150 -8.75 12.62 -2.38
C ALA A 150 -10.26 12.56 -2.68
N GLY A 151 -11.07 13.30 -1.94
CA GLY A 151 -12.51 13.32 -2.09
C GLY A 151 -13.23 12.35 -1.16
N GLY A 152 -12.54 11.85 -0.14
CA GLY A 152 -13.11 10.92 0.83
C GLY A 152 -14.28 11.53 1.61
N LYS A 153 -15.38 10.77 1.68
CA LYS A 153 -16.56 11.12 2.47
C LYS A 153 -16.58 10.27 3.72
N PHE A 154 -16.64 10.92 4.87
CA PHE A 154 -16.72 10.24 6.15
C PHE A 154 -17.99 9.39 6.25
N ASP A 155 -17.83 8.15 6.68
CA ASP A 155 -18.94 7.23 6.95
C ASP A 155 -19.18 7.13 8.46
N ASP A 156 -18.26 6.49 9.17
CA ASP A 156 -18.37 6.27 10.61
C ASP A 156 -17.00 5.99 11.25
N GLU A 157 -17.05 5.76 12.55
CA GLU A 157 -15.93 5.27 13.34
C GLU A 157 -16.24 3.85 13.78
N ARG A 158 -15.30 2.92 13.52
CA ARG A 158 -15.38 1.53 13.98
C ARG A 158 -14.03 1.04 14.51
N GLU A 159 -14.06 0.45 15.68
CA GLU A 159 -12.87 -0.18 16.29
C GLU A 159 -11.63 0.72 16.29
N GLY A 160 -11.81 2.01 16.56
CA GLY A 160 -10.72 2.98 16.60
C GLY A 160 -10.27 3.48 15.22
N LYS A 161 -11.02 3.20 14.17
CA LYS A 161 -10.76 3.66 12.81
C LYS A 161 -11.83 4.64 12.33
N LEU A 162 -11.40 5.72 11.69
CA LEU A 162 -12.24 6.56 10.87
C LEU A 162 -12.37 5.92 9.48
N ARG A 163 -13.59 5.79 9.00
CA ARG A 163 -13.89 5.13 7.71
C ARG A 163 -14.41 6.15 6.72
N TYR A 164 -13.79 6.15 5.55
CA TYR A 164 -14.08 7.05 4.44
C TYR A 164 -14.33 6.28 3.16
N TRP A 165 -15.29 6.76 2.36
CA TRP A 165 -15.51 6.25 1.02
C TRP A 165 -14.99 7.27 0.02
N VAL A 166 -14.07 6.85 -0.84
CA VAL A 166 -13.40 7.71 -1.81
C VAL A 166 -13.87 7.34 -3.22
N PRO A 167 -14.45 8.27 -3.98
CA PRO A 167 -14.82 7.99 -5.37
C PRO A 167 -13.56 7.66 -6.20
N ALA A 168 -13.63 6.59 -7.00
CA ALA A 168 -12.54 6.22 -7.91
C ALA A 168 -12.71 6.85 -9.31
N SER A 169 -13.85 7.40 -9.59
CA SER A 169 -14.20 8.02 -10.89
C SER A 169 -14.17 9.54 -10.85
#